data_885af19a3091e65eb6113f43015be6e4
#
_entry.id   885af19a3091e65eb6113f43015be6e4
#
_cell.length_a   1.000
_cell.length_b   1.000
_cell.length_c   1.000
_cell.angle_alpha   90.00
_cell.angle_beta   90.00
_cell.angle_gamma   90.00
#
_symmetry.space_group_name_H-M   'P 1'
#
loop_
_entity.id
_entity.type
_entity.pdbx_description
1 polymer ?
#
loop_
_entity_poly.entity_id
_entity_poly.type
_entity_poly.pdbx_seq_one_letter_code
_entity_poly.pdbx_strand_id
1 'polypeptide(L)'
;MSKSFLPWNVEQVSLFPASVLDYVPLSHPAHFVRDLVRDALNLDEIYVSYEDARGAPAFHPAMMTALLLYAYTQGIYSSRRIARACEDRLDFHAVTASSKPDFRTISEFRKRHLKALSGLFVQVLKLCAGAGLVKLGHVALDGTKIKANASKHKAMSYARMQKAEIALAAEVAGWLKAADTADRKDDASLGTDQRGDEMPDWVADKQKRLAKIKEAKAALEAEAKAQADAKAKNNNDSSDDPGNGPRPGRKPKHPQGEPKPKAQRNFTDPDSRIMLGRDGFIQAYNGQAAVDATAQVIVAHSLSNSPADAPCLVPLTDAIKRNMGKSPKEISADAGYCSEANLAALKDREISAYIATGQAKRPTIGGKVGGPLTQAMRRKLKLGGHRSRYRLRKQLPEPVFGQIKQARGVRQFLLRGLDKVQHEWSLICIAHNLTKLYAAG
;
A
#
# COMPACT_ATOMS: atom_id res chain seq x y z
N MET A 1 47.29 -44.25 1.72
CA MET A 1 47.44 -42.89 2.28
C MET A 1 46.08 -42.44 2.80
N SER A 2 45.93 -42.14 4.06
CA SER A 2 44.69 -41.62 4.66
C SER A 2 44.51 -40.16 4.22
N LYS A 3 43.29 -39.78 3.80
CA LYS A 3 42.96 -38.44 3.45
C LYS A 3 43.00 -37.51 4.67
N SER A 4 43.80 -36.45 4.64
CA SER A 4 43.86 -35.48 5.70
C SER A 4 42.70 -34.50 5.57
N PHE A 5 42.11 -34.11 6.69
CA PHE A 5 41.02 -33.12 6.74
C PHE A 5 41.54 -31.79 7.32
N LEU A 6 40.94 -30.68 6.94
CA LEU A 6 41.24 -29.41 7.58
C LEU A 6 40.82 -29.45 9.05
N PRO A 7 41.62 -28.85 9.95
CA PRO A 7 41.28 -28.82 11.39
C PRO A 7 39.95 -28.09 11.60
N TRP A 8 39.08 -28.67 12.41
CA TRP A 8 37.81 -28.10 12.82
C TRP A 8 37.84 -27.91 14.34
N ASN A 9 38.40 -26.79 14.80
CA ASN A 9 38.47 -26.45 16.19
C ASN A 9 37.47 -25.32 16.50
N VAL A 10 36.35 -25.67 17.12
CA VAL A 10 35.23 -24.75 17.43
C VAL A 10 35.56 -23.84 18.60
N GLU A 11 36.53 -24.23 19.44
CA GLU A 11 36.90 -23.52 20.67
C GLU A 11 38.12 -22.60 20.48
N GLN A 12 38.65 -22.50 19.27
CA GLN A 12 39.79 -21.64 18.98
C GLN A 12 39.43 -20.17 19.16
N VAL A 13 40.06 -19.52 20.12
CA VAL A 13 39.92 -18.10 20.40
C VAL A 13 40.83 -17.33 19.46
N SER A 14 40.28 -16.29 18.81
CA SER A 14 41.06 -15.35 17.98
C SER A 14 41.94 -14.47 18.89
N LEU A 15 43.21 -14.30 18.53
CA LEU A 15 44.18 -13.46 19.27
C LEU A 15 43.77 -11.98 19.27
N PHE A 16 43.11 -11.51 18.19
CA PHE A 16 42.54 -10.16 18.04
C PHE A 16 41.05 -10.25 17.82
N PRO A 17 40.24 -9.26 18.29
CA PRO A 17 38.84 -9.23 17.98
C PRO A 17 38.68 -9.07 16.44
N ALA A 18 37.90 -10.01 15.83
CA ALA A 18 37.64 -9.98 14.40
C ALA A 18 36.82 -8.73 14.03
N SER A 19 37.23 -8.05 12.97
CA SER A 19 36.44 -6.98 12.39
C SER A 19 35.26 -7.55 11.61
N VAL A 20 34.13 -6.83 11.59
CA VAL A 20 33.01 -7.19 10.71
C VAL A 20 33.43 -7.24 9.24
N LEU A 21 34.43 -6.43 8.86
CA LEU A 21 35.01 -6.39 7.51
C LEU A 21 35.72 -7.71 7.13
N ASP A 22 36.18 -8.48 8.11
CA ASP A 22 36.82 -9.77 7.87
C ASP A 22 35.81 -10.84 7.38
N TYR A 23 34.52 -10.65 7.72
CA TYR A 23 33.45 -11.59 7.41
C TYR A 23 32.51 -11.10 6.32
N VAL A 24 32.35 -9.78 6.15
CA VAL A 24 31.43 -9.17 5.19
C VAL A 24 32.26 -8.38 4.15
N PRO A 25 32.38 -8.89 2.92
CA PRO A 25 33.17 -8.23 1.88
C PRO A 25 32.72 -6.79 1.63
N LEU A 26 33.64 -5.88 1.32
CA LEU A 26 33.34 -4.46 1.05
C LEU A 26 32.33 -4.26 -0.07
N SER A 27 32.28 -5.17 -1.05
CA SER A 27 31.28 -5.17 -2.12
C SER A 27 29.90 -5.63 -1.68
N HIS A 28 29.70 -6.04 -0.41
CA HIS A 28 28.40 -6.55 0.04
C HIS A 28 27.32 -5.45 0.12
N PRO A 29 26.03 -5.73 -0.23
CA PRO A 29 24.95 -4.74 -0.20
C PRO A 29 24.75 -4.02 1.14
N ALA A 30 25.16 -4.64 2.25
CA ALA A 30 25.07 -4.06 3.59
C ALA A 30 25.89 -2.75 3.68
N HIS A 31 27.13 -2.79 3.21
CA HIS A 31 27.98 -1.59 3.17
C HIS A 31 27.43 -0.54 2.24
N PHE A 32 27.00 -0.95 1.04
CA PHE A 32 26.40 -0.04 0.07
C PHE A 32 25.21 0.74 0.65
N VAL A 33 24.24 0.04 1.28
CA VAL A 33 23.06 0.70 1.86
C VAL A 33 23.43 1.58 3.05
N ARG A 34 24.34 1.13 3.92
CA ARG A 34 24.85 1.91 5.06
C ARG A 34 25.47 3.23 4.59
N ASP A 35 26.40 3.13 3.65
CA ASP A 35 27.18 4.28 3.19
C ASP A 35 26.31 5.23 2.37
N LEU A 36 25.41 4.71 1.53
CA LEU A 36 24.44 5.53 0.81
C LEU A 36 23.53 6.33 1.75
N VAL A 37 23.04 5.71 2.85
CA VAL A 37 22.23 6.43 3.85
C VAL A 37 23.05 7.48 4.59
N ARG A 38 24.30 7.19 4.93
CA ARG A 38 25.17 8.10 5.66
C ARG A 38 25.61 9.30 4.82
N ASP A 39 25.95 9.05 3.55
CA ASP A 39 26.71 10.02 2.75
C ASP A 39 25.86 10.68 1.65
N ALA A 40 24.76 10.07 1.20
CA ALA A 40 24.00 10.52 0.04
C ALA A 40 22.53 10.87 0.31
N LEU A 41 21.95 10.44 1.45
CA LEU A 41 20.56 10.77 1.77
C LEU A 41 20.49 11.90 2.80
N ASN A 42 19.59 12.85 2.54
CA ASN A 42 19.24 13.87 3.52
C ASN A 42 18.20 13.30 4.50
N LEU A 43 18.53 13.33 5.78
CA LEU A 43 17.71 12.81 6.88
C LEU A 43 17.24 13.92 7.85
N ASP A 44 17.30 15.19 7.46
CA ASP A 44 17.00 16.34 8.33
C ASP A 44 15.60 16.23 8.96
N GLU A 45 14.57 15.81 8.20
CA GLU A 45 13.23 15.59 8.72
C GLU A 45 13.18 14.53 9.86
N ILE A 46 14.11 13.59 9.87
CA ILE A 46 14.24 12.59 10.93
C ILE A 46 14.98 13.19 12.13
N TYR A 47 16.07 13.93 11.88
CA TYR A 47 16.88 14.51 12.94
C TYR A 47 16.14 15.57 13.76
N VAL A 48 15.31 16.40 13.15
CA VAL A 48 14.47 17.41 13.84
C VAL A 48 13.66 16.81 15.00
N SER A 49 13.26 15.55 14.93
CA SER A 49 12.50 14.91 16.01
C SER A 49 13.33 14.52 17.25
N TYR A 50 14.64 14.74 17.23
CA TYR A 50 15.59 14.39 18.30
C TYR A 50 16.18 15.66 18.98
N GLU A 51 15.52 16.79 18.92
CA GLU A 51 15.98 18.05 19.52
C GLU A 51 15.95 18.04 21.06
N ASP A 52 15.20 17.12 21.70
CA ASP A 52 15.14 17.02 23.15
C ASP A 52 16.33 16.23 23.71
N ALA A 53 17.18 16.92 24.47
CA ALA A 53 18.40 16.35 25.07
C ALA A 53 18.13 15.45 26.31
N ARG A 54 16.88 15.25 26.71
CA ARG A 54 16.51 14.48 27.88
C ARG A 54 16.33 13.00 27.58
N GLY A 55 16.75 12.15 28.51
CA GLY A 55 16.56 10.70 28.44
C GLY A 55 17.81 9.92 28.09
N ALA A 56 17.69 8.60 27.97
CA ALA A 56 18.78 7.72 27.55
C ALA A 56 19.18 7.99 26.08
N PRO A 57 20.48 7.86 25.71
CA PRO A 57 20.95 8.06 24.35
C PRO A 57 20.17 7.19 23.36
N ALA A 58 19.61 7.81 22.33
CA ALA A 58 18.89 7.12 21.26
C ALA A 58 19.89 6.46 20.29
N PHE A 59 19.46 5.39 19.62
CA PHE A 59 20.21 4.87 18.48
C PHE A 59 20.31 5.92 17.39
N HIS A 60 21.46 5.99 16.73
CA HIS A 60 21.72 6.98 15.69
C HIS A 60 20.68 6.90 14.55
N PRO A 61 19.99 8.00 14.20
CA PRO A 61 18.91 7.97 13.22
C PRO A 61 19.31 7.45 11.83
N ALA A 62 20.52 7.79 11.35
CA ALA A 62 21.02 7.26 10.08
C ALA A 62 21.25 5.74 10.16
N MET A 63 21.76 5.22 11.27
CA MET A 63 21.90 3.79 11.47
C MET A 63 20.55 3.08 11.46
N MET A 64 19.55 3.60 12.16
CA MET A 64 18.19 3.05 12.17
C MET A 64 17.52 3.10 10.80
N THR A 65 17.76 4.17 10.02
CA THR A 65 17.29 4.29 8.64
C THR A 65 17.97 3.26 7.75
N ALA A 66 19.30 3.14 7.82
CA ALA A 66 20.06 2.14 7.07
C ALA A 66 19.60 0.72 7.40
N LEU A 67 19.39 0.42 8.68
CA LEU A 67 18.88 -0.86 9.15
C LEU A 67 17.52 -1.20 8.53
N LEU A 68 16.56 -0.27 8.54
CA LEU A 68 15.25 -0.48 7.95
C LEU A 68 15.33 -0.68 6.43
N LEU A 69 16.04 0.19 5.72
CA LEU A 69 16.17 0.09 4.27
C LEU A 69 16.88 -1.20 3.87
N TYR A 70 17.97 -1.55 4.55
CA TYR A 70 18.67 -2.80 4.30
C TYR A 70 17.79 -4.03 4.57
N ALA A 71 17.09 -4.06 5.71
CA ALA A 71 16.18 -5.16 6.05
C ALA A 71 15.10 -5.36 4.97
N TYR A 72 14.55 -4.27 4.43
CA TYR A 72 13.55 -4.32 3.35
C TYR A 72 14.15 -4.85 2.03
N THR A 73 15.41 -4.55 1.71
CA THR A 73 16.09 -5.17 0.55
C THR A 73 16.27 -6.66 0.73
N GLN A 74 16.46 -7.13 1.97
CA GLN A 74 16.62 -8.55 2.32
C GLN A 74 15.30 -9.30 2.53
N GLY A 75 14.13 -8.64 2.32
CA GLY A 75 12.82 -9.26 2.55
C GLY A 75 12.45 -9.45 4.02
N ILE A 76 13.07 -8.71 4.93
CA ILE A 76 12.81 -8.76 6.36
C ILE A 76 12.07 -7.48 6.78
N TYR A 77 10.76 -7.60 7.06
CA TYR A 77 9.87 -6.46 7.32
C TYR A 77 9.42 -6.34 8.78
N SER A 78 9.33 -7.47 9.50
CA SER A 78 8.89 -7.51 10.88
C SER A 78 9.98 -7.00 11.82
N SER A 79 9.64 -6.05 12.71
CA SER A 79 10.59 -5.50 13.69
C SER A 79 11.24 -6.58 14.55
N ARG A 80 10.49 -7.64 14.92
CA ARG A 80 11.04 -8.78 15.68
C ARG A 80 12.08 -9.56 14.86
N ARG A 81 11.82 -9.79 13.58
CA ARG A 81 12.78 -10.46 12.69
C ARG A 81 13.99 -9.59 12.38
N ILE A 82 13.82 -8.27 12.30
CA ILE A 82 14.93 -7.32 12.13
C ILE A 82 15.81 -7.32 13.38
N ALA A 83 15.22 -7.21 14.56
CA ALA A 83 15.97 -7.27 15.82
C ALA A 83 16.79 -8.58 15.93
N ARG A 84 16.15 -9.73 15.66
CA ARG A 84 16.83 -11.02 15.63
C ARG A 84 17.97 -11.07 14.60
N ALA A 85 17.76 -10.49 13.41
CA ALA A 85 18.82 -10.42 12.41
C ALA A 85 20.04 -9.58 12.88
N CYS A 86 19.82 -8.56 13.71
CA CYS A 86 20.90 -7.80 14.35
C CYS A 86 21.66 -8.62 15.42
N GLU A 87 21.10 -9.73 15.89
CA GLU A 87 21.76 -10.66 16.82
C GLU A 87 22.52 -11.76 16.08
N ASP A 88 21.91 -12.33 15.02
CA ASP A 88 22.31 -13.59 14.40
C ASP A 88 23.11 -13.41 13.09
N ARG A 89 23.10 -12.22 12.46
CA ARG A 89 23.61 -12.03 11.09
C ARG A 89 24.72 -10.99 11.01
N LEU A 90 25.86 -11.39 10.46
CA LEU A 90 27.03 -10.52 10.30
C LEU A 90 26.80 -9.35 9.34
N ASP A 91 26.00 -9.53 8.28
CA ASP A 91 25.67 -8.45 7.38
C ASP A 91 24.82 -7.35 8.05
N PHE A 92 23.97 -7.70 9.02
CA PHE A 92 23.28 -6.72 9.85
C PHE A 92 24.24 -6.03 10.85
N HIS A 93 25.22 -6.75 11.38
CA HIS A 93 26.28 -6.14 12.19
C HIS A 93 27.07 -5.08 11.37
N ALA A 94 27.32 -5.34 10.08
CA ALA A 94 27.98 -4.36 9.19
C ALA A 94 27.15 -3.07 8.99
N VAL A 95 25.82 -3.17 9.02
CA VAL A 95 24.93 -2.00 8.93
C VAL A 95 24.84 -1.27 10.26
N THR A 96 24.76 -1.98 11.40
CA THR A 96 24.46 -1.40 12.71
C THR A 96 25.68 -1.13 13.56
N ALA A 97 26.90 -1.37 13.04
CA ALA A 97 28.14 -1.38 13.83
C ALA A 97 27.99 -2.21 15.11
N SER A 98 27.43 -3.41 14.97
CA SER A 98 27.14 -4.36 16.05
C SER A 98 26.15 -3.87 17.10
N SER A 99 25.48 -2.74 16.88
CA SER A 99 24.36 -2.31 17.73
C SER A 99 23.16 -3.23 17.57
N LYS A 100 22.47 -3.52 18.69
CA LYS A 100 21.35 -4.48 18.74
C LYS A 100 20.07 -3.78 19.22
N PRO A 101 19.42 -2.95 18.37
CA PRO A 101 18.18 -2.32 18.75
C PRO A 101 17.08 -3.38 18.92
N ASP A 102 16.32 -3.28 20.02
CA ASP A 102 15.19 -4.17 20.25
C ASP A 102 14.03 -3.91 19.28
N PHE A 103 13.11 -4.87 19.19
CA PHE A 103 12.00 -4.79 18.22
C PHE A 103 11.02 -3.64 18.50
N ARG A 104 10.91 -3.16 19.76
CA ARG A 104 10.03 -2.03 20.13
C ARG A 104 10.63 -0.74 19.60
N THR A 105 11.93 -0.55 19.82
CA THR A 105 12.69 0.59 19.28
C THR A 105 12.61 0.66 17.77
N ILE A 106 12.81 -0.46 17.05
CA ILE A 106 12.67 -0.52 15.59
C ILE A 106 11.24 -0.19 15.15
N SER A 107 10.24 -0.74 15.84
CA SER A 107 8.83 -0.47 15.53
C SER A 107 8.46 0.98 15.76
N GLU A 108 8.93 1.56 16.86
CA GLU A 108 8.64 2.96 17.21
C GLU A 108 9.34 3.94 16.27
N PHE A 109 10.62 3.70 15.96
CA PHE A 109 11.34 4.49 14.97
C PHE A 109 10.61 4.51 13.63
N ARG A 110 10.20 3.33 13.12
CA ARG A 110 9.45 3.24 11.87
C ARG A 110 8.12 3.98 11.93
N LYS A 111 7.37 3.89 13.04
CA LYS A 111 6.09 4.58 13.20
C LYS A 111 6.26 6.10 13.24
N ARG A 112 7.20 6.57 14.05
CA ARG A 112 7.49 7.99 14.24
C ARG A 112 7.92 8.67 12.94
N HIS A 113 8.80 8.02 12.20
CA HIS A 113 9.43 8.59 11.01
C HIS A 113 8.86 8.07 9.68
N LEU A 114 7.69 7.41 9.70
CA LEU A 114 7.14 6.72 8.54
C LEU A 114 6.99 7.62 7.30
N LYS A 115 6.55 8.87 7.50
CA LYS A 115 6.40 9.88 6.44
C LYS A 115 7.77 10.31 5.89
N ALA A 116 8.71 10.68 6.76
CA ALA A 116 10.06 11.08 6.36
C ALA A 116 10.80 9.94 5.63
N LEU A 117 10.71 8.72 6.15
CA LEU A 117 11.26 7.52 5.51
C LEU A 117 10.69 7.32 4.10
N SER A 118 9.39 7.53 3.91
CA SER A 118 8.78 7.41 2.58
C SER A 118 9.24 8.51 1.61
N GLY A 119 9.55 9.69 2.12
CA GLY A 119 10.11 10.81 1.36
C GLY A 119 11.47 10.52 0.74
N LEU A 120 12.23 9.57 1.30
CA LEU A 120 13.50 9.12 0.73
C LEU A 120 13.35 8.48 -0.65
N PHE A 121 12.13 8.11 -1.06
CA PHE A 121 11.86 7.55 -2.38
C PHE A 121 12.37 8.46 -3.50
N VAL A 122 12.10 9.75 -3.43
CA VAL A 122 12.51 10.72 -4.47
C VAL A 122 14.03 10.88 -4.49
N GLN A 123 14.69 10.85 -3.32
CA GLN A 123 16.14 10.95 -3.23
C GLN A 123 16.81 9.71 -3.86
N VAL A 124 16.38 8.50 -3.50
CA VAL A 124 16.88 7.26 -4.10
C VAL A 124 16.61 7.21 -5.61
N LEU A 125 15.45 7.69 -6.05
CA LEU A 125 15.12 7.77 -7.48
C LEU A 125 16.08 8.72 -8.23
N LYS A 126 16.42 9.88 -7.64
CA LYS A 126 17.40 10.81 -8.21
C LYS A 126 18.79 10.18 -8.32
N LEU A 127 19.20 9.39 -7.32
CA LEU A 127 20.45 8.63 -7.37
C LEU A 127 20.43 7.59 -8.51
N CYS A 128 19.32 6.86 -8.69
CA CYS A 128 19.16 5.97 -9.84
C CYS A 128 19.24 6.71 -11.18
N ALA A 129 18.66 7.92 -11.26
CA ALA A 129 18.74 8.73 -12.47
C ALA A 129 20.15 9.24 -12.74
N GLY A 130 20.87 9.69 -11.70
CA GLY A 130 22.28 10.09 -11.77
C GLY A 130 23.19 8.95 -12.24
N ALA A 131 22.91 7.72 -11.83
CA ALA A 131 23.59 6.50 -12.31
C ALA A 131 23.15 6.06 -13.73
N GLY A 132 22.32 6.83 -14.44
CA GLY A 132 21.88 6.51 -15.80
C GLY A 132 20.83 5.42 -15.93
N LEU A 133 20.25 4.95 -14.81
CA LEU A 133 19.27 3.86 -14.77
C LEU A 133 17.85 4.28 -15.17
N VAL A 134 17.59 5.59 -15.32
CA VAL A 134 16.28 6.15 -15.67
C VAL A 134 16.40 7.12 -16.84
N LYS A 135 15.70 6.83 -17.94
CA LYS A 135 15.70 7.68 -19.15
C LYS A 135 14.34 8.29 -19.48
N LEU A 136 13.26 7.77 -18.93
CA LEU A 136 11.88 8.15 -19.22
C LEU A 136 11.51 8.08 -20.72
N GLY A 137 12.16 7.20 -21.47
CA GLY A 137 11.80 6.94 -22.86
C GLY A 137 10.49 6.17 -22.95
N HIS A 138 10.38 5.09 -22.20
CA HIS A 138 9.17 4.28 -22.06
C HIS A 138 8.96 3.89 -20.60
N VAL A 139 7.76 4.13 -20.09
CA VAL A 139 7.35 3.75 -18.72
C VAL A 139 6.14 2.84 -18.79
N ALA A 140 6.17 1.73 -18.08
CA ALA A 140 5.03 0.82 -17.99
C ALA A 140 4.35 0.97 -16.62
N LEU A 141 3.02 1.12 -16.65
CA LEU A 141 2.18 1.21 -15.45
C LEU A 141 1.46 -0.12 -15.23
N ASP A 142 1.45 -0.57 -14.00
CA ASP A 142 0.66 -1.73 -13.60
C ASP A 142 0.30 -1.68 -12.10
N GLY A 143 -0.76 -2.41 -11.74
CA GLY A 143 -1.25 -2.52 -10.38
C GLY A 143 -1.15 -3.94 -9.84
N THR A 144 -0.95 -4.06 -8.54
CA THR A 144 -0.87 -5.36 -7.89
C THR A 144 -1.65 -5.39 -6.58
N LYS A 145 -2.45 -6.42 -6.38
CA LYS A 145 -3.23 -6.60 -5.15
C LYS A 145 -2.34 -7.25 -4.08
N ILE A 146 -2.18 -6.58 -2.93
CA ILE A 146 -1.41 -7.05 -1.78
C ILE A 146 -2.35 -7.16 -0.59
N LYS A 147 -2.28 -8.26 0.15
CA LYS A 147 -3.15 -8.50 1.31
C LYS A 147 -2.98 -7.39 2.35
N ALA A 148 -4.09 -6.91 2.90
CA ALA A 148 -4.10 -6.05 4.07
C ALA A 148 -3.83 -6.87 5.35
N ASN A 149 -3.41 -6.20 6.41
CA ASN A 149 -3.27 -6.83 7.74
C ASN A 149 -4.65 -6.97 8.42
N ALA A 150 -5.56 -7.63 7.72
CA ALA A 150 -6.92 -7.85 8.16
C ALA A 150 -7.50 -9.14 7.56
N SER A 151 -8.32 -9.83 8.33
CA SER A 151 -9.05 -11.00 7.86
C SER A 151 -10.33 -10.59 7.11
N LYS A 152 -10.62 -11.23 5.98
CA LYS A 152 -11.88 -11.03 5.26
C LYS A 152 -13.12 -11.39 6.10
N HIS A 153 -12.96 -12.28 7.09
CA HIS A 153 -14.05 -12.67 8.00
C HIS A 153 -14.42 -11.59 9.02
N LYS A 154 -13.57 -10.56 9.18
CA LYS A 154 -13.85 -9.35 9.98
C LYS A 154 -14.55 -8.24 9.17
N ALA A 155 -14.90 -8.50 7.91
CA ALA A 155 -15.71 -7.61 7.09
C ALA A 155 -17.20 -7.91 7.23
N MET A 156 -18.03 -6.88 7.29
CA MET A 156 -19.48 -6.99 7.34
C MET A 156 -20.11 -6.15 6.23
N SER A 157 -21.18 -6.67 5.59
CA SER A 157 -21.93 -5.92 4.58
C SER A 157 -22.90 -4.95 5.23
N TYR A 158 -23.24 -3.86 4.52
CA TYR A 158 -24.15 -2.82 5.00
C TYR A 158 -25.51 -3.41 5.44
N ALA A 159 -26.09 -4.30 4.63
CA ALA A 159 -27.36 -4.96 4.99
C ALA A 159 -27.25 -5.82 6.26
N ARG A 160 -26.08 -6.47 6.50
CA ARG A 160 -25.84 -7.20 7.76
C ARG A 160 -25.60 -6.26 8.93
N MET A 161 -24.95 -5.11 8.71
CA MET A 161 -24.77 -4.09 9.74
C MET A 161 -26.11 -3.54 10.22
N GLN A 162 -27.03 -3.23 9.30
CA GLN A 162 -28.38 -2.77 9.66
C GLN A 162 -29.13 -3.79 10.51
N LYS A 163 -29.13 -5.07 10.11
CA LYS A 163 -29.80 -6.14 10.89
C LYS A 163 -29.13 -6.34 12.25
N ALA A 164 -27.81 -6.34 12.31
CA ALA A 164 -27.07 -6.54 13.56
C ALA A 164 -27.21 -5.34 14.51
N GLU A 165 -27.30 -4.12 14.00
CA GLU A 165 -27.55 -2.92 14.79
C GLU A 165 -28.90 -3.01 15.50
N ILE A 166 -29.97 -3.36 14.78
CA ILE A 166 -31.33 -3.50 15.34
C ILE A 166 -31.36 -4.60 16.42
N ALA A 167 -30.79 -5.77 16.10
CA ALA A 167 -30.78 -6.89 17.03
C ALA A 167 -30.00 -6.61 18.31
N LEU A 168 -28.77 -6.06 18.18
CA LEU A 168 -27.94 -5.73 19.34
C LEU A 168 -28.52 -4.57 20.16
N ALA A 169 -29.13 -3.58 19.52
CA ALA A 169 -29.79 -2.47 20.21
C ALA A 169 -30.99 -2.98 21.04
N ALA A 170 -31.80 -3.88 20.46
CA ALA A 170 -32.92 -4.48 21.16
C ALA A 170 -32.48 -5.36 22.36
N GLU A 171 -31.40 -6.15 22.20
CA GLU A 171 -30.82 -6.94 23.28
C GLU A 171 -30.30 -6.09 24.44
N VAL A 172 -29.55 -5.01 24.11
CA VAL A 172 -29.01 -4.08 25.11
C VAL A 172 -30.14 -3.33 25.81
N ALA A 173 -31.14 -2.84 25.07
CA ALA A 173 -32.31 -2.15 25.64
C ALA A 173 -33.15 -3.09 26.53
N GLY A 174 -33.32 -4.32 26.12
CA GLY A 174 -34.03 -5.35 26.90
C GLY A 174 -33.35 -5.63 28.24
N TRP A 175 -32.03 -5.73 28.23
CA TRP A 175 -31.24 -5.92 29.45
C TRP A 175 -31.31 -4.69 30.38
N LEU A 176 -31.10 -3.48 29.85
CA LEU A 176 -31.19 -2.23 30.63
C LEU A 176 -32.57 -2.09 31.29
N LYS A 177 -33.63 -2.39 30.57
CA LYS A 177 -34.99 -2.38 31.11
C LYS A 177 -35.22 -3.44 32.20
N ALA A 178 -34.61 -4.62 32.04
CA ALA A 178 -34.67 -5.68 33.06
C ALA A 178 -33.86 -5.28 34.32
N ALA A 179 -32.70 -4.68 34.16
CA ALA A 179 -31.89 -4.15 35.24
C ALA A 179 -32.66 -3.02 36.01
N ASP A 180 -33.19 -2.02 35.31
CA ASP A 180 -34.01 -0.94 35.88
C ASP A 180 -35.23 -1.53 36.67
N THR A 181 -35.80 -2.59 36.20
CA THR A 181 -36.95 -3.24 36.86
C THR A 181 -36.51 -4.01 38.11
N ALA A 182 -35.33 -4.63 38.08
CA ALA A 182 -34.72 -5.28 39.23
C ALA A 182 -34.32 -4.26 40.32
N ASP A 183 -33.62 -3.19 39.92
CA ASP A 183 -33.22 -2.13 40.84
C ASP A 183 -34.40 -1.48 41.53
N ARG A 184 -35.50 -1.18 40.82
CA ARG A 184 -36.73 -0.65 41.43
C ARG A 184 -37.39 -1.63 42.42
N LYS A 185 -37.24 -2.93 42.22
CA LYS A 185 -37.73 -3.93 43.17
C LYS A 185 -36.83 -4.06 44.38
N ASP A 186 -35.55 -3.98 44.18
CA ASP A 186 -34.55 -4.03 45.25
C ASP A 186 -34.55 -2.75 46.10
N ASP A 187 -34.69 -1.55 45.48
CA ASP A 187 -34.89 -0.29 46.17
C ASP A 187 -36.14 -0.28 47.05
N ALA A 188 -37.20 -0.91 46.56
CA ALA A 188 -38.46 -1.05 47.32
C ALA A 188 -38.35 -2.04 48.50
N SER A 189 -37.38 -2.96 48.50
CA SER A 189 -37.23 -4.01 49.53
C SER A 189 -36.05 -3.80 50.48
N LEU A 190 -34.95 -3.10 50.12
CA LEU A 190 -33.68 -3.11 50.82
C LEU A 190 -33.11 -1.70 51.12
N GLY A 191 -33.74 -0.59 50.63
CA GLY A 191 -33.23 0.78 50.80
C GLY A 191 -32.04 1.12 49.90
N THR A 192 -31.82 2.43 49.70
CA THR A 192 -30.99 3.03 48.64
C THR A 192 -29.46 2.92 48.81
N ASP A 193 -28.93 2.14 49.72
CA ASP A 193 -27.50 2.18 50.11
C ASP A 193 -26.58 1.07 49.56
N GLN A 194 -27.06 0.17 48.73
CA GLN A 194 -26.22 -0.83 48.09
C GLN A 194 -26.26 -0.68 46.55
N ARG A 195 -25.18 -0.09 46.00
CA ARG A 195 -24.97 -0.02 44.55
C ARG A 195 -24.46 -1.34 44.00
N GLY A 196 -25.30 -2.04 43.27
CA GLY A 196 -24.94 -3.21 42.43
C GLY A 196 -24.70 -2.84 40.96
N ASP A 197 -24.03 -1.69 40.70
CA ASP A 197 -23.99 -1.05 39.38
C ASP A 197 -22.90 -1.58 38.40
N GLU A 198 -22.40 -2.77 38.61
CA GLU A 198 -21.43 -3.32 37.65
C GLU A 198 -22.14 -3.94 36.44
N MET A 199 -22.08 -3.22 35.30
CA MET A 199 -22.56 -3.72 34.04
C MET A 199 -21.80 -5.01 33.67
N PRO A 200 -22.50 -6.13 33.43
CA PRO A 200 -21.84 -7.38 33.06
C PRO A 200 -20.95 -7.23 31.82
N ASP A 201 -19.78 -7.86 31.80
CA ASP A 201 -18.80 -7.78 30.71
C ASP A 201 -19.40 -8.07 29.33
N TRP A 202 -20.36 -9.02 29.27
CA TRP A 202 -21.00 -9.37 27.99
C TRP A 202 -21.90 -8.24 27.45
N VAL A 203 -22.48 -7.39 28.29
CA VAL A 203 -23.27 -6.21 27.87
C VAL A 203 -22.33 -5.12 27.40
N ALA A 204 -21.26 -4.86 28.15
CA ALA A 204 -20.21 -3.92 27.77
C ALA A 204 -19.57 -4.31 26.40
N ASP A 205 -19.34 -5.60 26.16
CA ASP A 205 -18.84 -6.11 24.89
C ASP A 205 -19.86 -5.96 23.76
N LYS A 206 -21.15 -6.16 24.01
CA LYS A 206 -22.21 -5.92 23.03
C LYS A 206 -22.37 -4.44 22.71
N GLN A 207 -22.27 -3.55 23.70
CA GLN A 207 -22.28 -2.10 23.48
C GLN A 207 -21.08 -1.64 22.66
N LYS A 208 -19.87 -2.11 22.97
CA LYS A 208 -18.64 -1.84 22.18
C LYS A 208 -18.81 -2.35 20.73
N ARG A 209 -19.41 -3.52 20.56
CA ARG A 209 -19.68 -4.08 19.23
C ARG A 209 -20.71 -3.27 18.46
N LEU A 210 -21.78 -2.84 19.12
CA LEU A 210 -22.81 -1.96 18.56
C LEU A 210 -22.23 -0.61 18.11
N ALA A 211 -21.40 0.01 18.95
CA ALA A 211 -20.70 1.26 18.62
C ALA A 211 -19.82 1.11 17.35
N LYS A 212 -19.03 0.05 17.25
CA LYS A 212 -18.22 -0.24 16.06
C LYS A 212 -19.06 -0.46 14.80
N ILE A 213 -20.22 -1.12 14.91
CA ILE A 213 -21.13 -1.33 13.78
C ILE A 213 -21.73 0.00 13.33
N LYS A 214 -22.18 0.86 14.27
CA LYS A 214 -22.70 2.19 13.97
C LYS A 214 -21.65 3.08 13.29
N GLU A 215 -20.43 3.09 13.79
CA GLU A 215 -19.31 3.82 13.19
C GLU A 215 -19.03 3.34 11.75
N ALA A 216 -18.92 2.03 11.55
CA ALA A 216 -18.67 1.44 10.24
C ALA A 216 -19.81 1.73 9.24
N LYS A 217 -21.06 1.71 9.71
CA LYS A 217 -22.25 2.04 8.92
C LYS A 217 -22.26 3.51 8.51
N ALA A 218 -22.06 4.43 9.46
CA ALA A 218 -21.99 5.86 9.22
C ALA A 218 -20.87 6.24 8.22
N ALA A 219 -19.72 5.58 8.31
CA ALA A 219 -18.62 5.79 7.38
C ALA A 219 -18.96 5.31 5.96
N LEU A 220 -19.68 4.19 5.79
CA LEU A 220 -20.17 3.75 4.46
C LEU A 220 -21.21 4.72 3.88
N GLU A 221 -22.08 5.27 4.70
CA GLU A 221 -23.07 6.28 4.31
C GLU A 221 -22.39 7.58 3.87
N ALA A 222 -21.38 8.05 4.61
CA ALA A 222 -20.57 9.20 4.24
C ALA A 222 -19.81 9.00 2.92
N GLU A 223 -19.21 7.81 2.72
CA GLU A 223 -18.53 7.45 1.47
C GLU A 223 -19.51 7.44 0.28
N ALA A 224 -20.72 6.88 0.46
CA ALA A 224 -21.74 6.84 -0.59
C ALA A 224 -22.24 8.23 -0.97
N LYS A 225 -22.45 9.11 0.02
CA LYS A 225 -22.85 10.49 -0.18
C LYS A 225 -21.75 11.28 -0.92
N ALA A 226 -20.51 11.19 -0.49
CA ALA A 226 -19.37 11.83 -1.15
C ALA A 226 -19.21 11.38 -2.61
N GLN A 227 -19.44 10.10 -2.91
CA GLN A 227 -19.40 9.57 -4.27
C GLN A 227 -20.56 10.09 -5.13
N ALA A 228 -21.74 10.29 -4.56
CA ALA A 228 -22.88 10.87 -5.25
C ALA A 228 -22.65 12.36 -5.59
N ASP A 229 -22.13 13.11 -4.61
CA ASP A 229 -21.81 14.55 -4.78
C ASP A 229 -20.72 14.76 -5.85
N ALA A 230 -19.68 13.91 -5.85
CA ALA A 230 -18.63 13.95 -6.87
C ALA A 230 -19.16 13.64 -8.28
N LYS A 231 -20.11 12.70 -8.40
CA LYS A 231 -20.75 12.39 -9.69
C LYS A 231 -21.67 13.51 -10.17
N ALA A 232 -22.38 14.15 -9.26
CA ALA A 232 -23.23 15.29 -9.59
C ALA A 232 -22.41 16.48 -10.13
N LYS A 233 -21.26 16.77 -9.51
CA LYS A 233 -20.35 17.82 -10.00
C LYS A 233 -19.80 17.51 -11.40
N ASN A 234 -19.36 16.27 -11.66
CA ASN A 234 -18.87 15.88 -12.98
C ASN A 234 -19.94 15.86 -14.08
N ASN A 235 -21.21 15.68 -13.73
CA ASN A 235 -22.31 15.74 -14.70
C ASN A 235 -22.71 17.18 -15.05
N ASN A 236 -22.51 18.14 -14.16
CA ASN A 236 -22.78 19.55 -14.42
C ASN A 236 -21.72 20.21 -15.34
N ASP A 237 -20.47 19.71 -15.28
CA ASP A 237 -19.38 20.21 -16.14
C ASP A 237 -19.47 19.70 -17.60
N SER A 238 -20.35 18.73 -17.90
CA SER A 238 -20.51 18.12 -19.22
C SER A 238 -21.81 18.54 -19.92
N SER A 239 -22.51 19.58 -19.46
CA SER A 239 -23.84 19.98 -19.95
C SER A 239 -23.86 20.99 -21.09
N ASP A 240 -22.72 21.38 -21.67
CA ASP A 240 -22.64 22.35 -22.77
C ASP A 240 -22.66 21.73 -24.18
N ASP A 241 -23.04 20.44 -24.34
CA ASP A 241 -23.24 19.82 -25.64
C ASP A 241 -24.74 19.65 -25.92
N PRO A 242 -25.35 20.49 -26.82
CA PRO A 242 -26.80 20.50 -27.06
C PRO A 242 -27.38 19.22 -27.69
N GLY A 243 -26.53 18.23 -28.00
CA GLY A 243 -26.95 16.97 -28.64
C GLY A 243 -27.07 15.76 -27.70
N ASN A 244 -26.77 15.88 -26.41
CA ASN A 244 -26.66 14.73 -25.50
C ASN A 244 -27.65 14.81 -24.32
N GLY A 245 -28.93 14.94 -24.62
CA GLY A 245 -29.98 14.83 -23.59
C GLY A 245 -29.91 13.51 -22.82
N PRO A 246 -30.39 13.46 -21.55
CA PRO A 246 -30.35 12.26 -20.75
C PRO A 246 -31.09 11.12 -21.43
N ARG A 247 -30.38 10.07 -21.85
CA ARG A 247 -31.00 8.87 -22.41
C ARG A 247 -31.88 8.22 -21.35
N PRO A 248 -33.12 7.80 -21.67
CA PRO A 248 -33.95 7.02 -20.75
C PRO A 248 -33.25 5.71 -20.45
N GLY A 249 -32.49 5.71 -19.37
CA GLY A 249 -31.83 4.53 -18.81
C GLY A 249 -32.69 3.93 -17.71
N ARG A 250 -32.53 2.61 -17.48
CA ARG A 250 -33.16 1.90 -16.35
C ARG A 250 -32.86 2.67 -15.05
N LYS A 251 -33.91 3.09 -14.32
CA LYS A 251 -33.78 3.78 -13.03
C LYS A 251 -32.77 3.03 -12.14
N PRO A 252 -31.84 3.73 -11.49
CA PRO A 252 -30.88 3.06 -10.60
C PRO A 252 -31.63 2.26 -9.54
N LYS A 253 -31.23 1.00 -9.33
CA LYS A 253 -31.87 0.07 -8.37
C LYS A 253 -31.77 0.52 -6.92
N HIS A 254 -30.92 1.52 -6.62
CA HIS A 254 -30.66 2.04 -5.29
C HIS A 254 -30.66 3.57 -5.34
N PRO A 255 -31.17 4.25 -4.29
CA PRO A 255 -31.10 5.71 -4.19
C PRO A 255 -29.66 6.19 -4.31
N GLN A 256 -29.49 7.35 -4.95
CA GLN A 256 -28.18 8.01 -5.00
C GLN A 256 -27.84 8.52 -3.59
N GLY A 257 -26.58 8.31 -3.17
CA GLY A 257 -26.14 8.72 -1.83
C GLY A 257 -26.32 7.66 -0.73
N GLU A 258 -26.97 6.53 -1.01
CA GLU A 258 -27.06 5.40 -0.07
C GLU A 258 -26.06 4.29 -0.43
N PRO A 259 -25.46 3.60 0.59
CA PRO A 259 -24.60 2.46 0.35
C PRO A 259 -25.36 1.30 -0.29
N LYS A 260 -24.74 0.63 -1.23
CA LYS A 260 -25.30 -0.63 -1.75
C LYS A 260 -25.39 -1.67 -0.63
N PRO A 261 -26.42 -2.54 -0.58
CA PRO A 261 -26.57 -3.56 0.46
C PRO A 261 -25.36 -4.49 0.62
N LYS A 262 -24.61 -4.70 -0.47
CA LYS A 262 -23.38 -5.49 -0.52
C LYS A 262 -22.11 -4.68 -0.23
N ALA A 263 -22.19 -3.36 -0.01
CA ALA A 263 -21.03 -2.57 0.41
C ALA A 263 -20.50 -3.13 1.73
N GLN A 264 -19.20 -3.28 1.85
CA GLN A 264 -18.57 -3.93 3.00
C GLN A 264 -17.50 -3.04 3.62
N ARG A 265 -17.36 -3.16 4.94
CA ARG A 265 -16.26 -2.53 5.68
C ARG A 265 -15.64 -3.54 6.64
N ASN A 266 -14.33 -3.52 6.75
CA ASN A 266 -13.59 -4.38 7.67
C ASN A 266 -13.40 -3.67 9.01
N PHE A 267 -13.65 -4.36 10.12
CA PHE A 267 -13.51 -3.78 11.46
C PHE A 267 -12.05 -3.70 11.94
N THR A 268 -11.14 -4.48 11.35
CA THR A 268 -9.72 -4.48 11.73
C THR A 268 -8.92 -3.45 10.94
N ASP A 269 -9.24 -3.29 9.66
CA ASP A 269 -8.66 -2.32 8.74
C ASP A 269 -9.76 -1.73 7.85
N PRO A 270 -10.39 -0.64 8.31
CA PRO A 270 -11.56 -0.04 7.66
C PRO A 270 -11.30 0.48 6.25
N ASP A 271 -10.06 0.83 5.91
CA ASP A 271 -9.70 1.37 4.60
C ASP A 271 -9.45 0.27 3.56
N SER A 272 -9.13 -0.94 4.02
CA SER A 272 -8.94 -2.07 3.11
C SER A 272 -10.25 -2.52 2.45
N ARG A 273 -10.16 -3.12 1.28
CA ARG A 273 -11.34 -3.60 0.52
C ARG A 273 -11.15 -5.05 0.09
N ILE A 274 -12.28 -5.74 -0.12
CA ILE A 274 -12.25 -7.08 -0.72
C ILE A 274 -11.98 -6.93 -2.21
N MET A 275 -10.91 -7.55 -2.67
CA MET A 275 -10.48 -7.55 -4.07
C MET A 275 -10.27 -8.98 -4.55
N LEU A 276 -10.49 -9.21 -5.85
CA LEU A 276 -10.16 -10.48 -6.48
C LEU A 276 -8.64 -10.56 -6.67
N GLY A 277 -8.02 -11.48 -5.96
CA GLY A 277 -6.61 -11.85 -6.14
C GLY A 277 -6.47 -13.11 -6.98
N ARG A 278 -5.24 -13.63 -7.13
CA ARG A 278 -4.96 -14.87 -7.87
C ARG A 278 -5.68 -16.07 -7.25
N ASP A 279 -5.68 -16.15 -5.92
CA ASP A 279 -6.20 -17.29 -5.15
C ASP A 279 -7.62 -17.01 -4.60
N GLY A 280 -8.39 -16.15 -5.25
CA GLY A 280 -9.74 -15.77 -4.85
C GLY A 280 -9.84 -14.41 -4.17
N PHE A 281 -10.95 -14.17 -3.47
CA PHE A 281 -11.19 -12.89 -2.80
C PHE A 281 -10.36 -12.73 -1.53
N ILE A 282 -9.65 -11.61 -1.45
CA ILE A 282 -8.78 -11.22 -0.32
C ILE A 282 -9.11 -9.82 0.14
N GLN A 283 -8.92 -9.56 1.43
CA GLN A 283 -8.86 -8.20 1.96
C GLN A 283 -7.52 -7.59 1.54
N ALA A 284 -7.53 -6.49 0.80
CA ALA A 284 -6.35 -6.01 0.11
C ALA A 284 -6.36 -4.50 -0.14
N TYR A 285 -5.18 -4.02 -0.53
CA TYR A 285 -4.94 -2.75 -1.20
C TYR A 285 -4.39 -3.00 -2.60
N ASN A 286 -4.54 -2.02 -3.46
CA ASN A 286 -4.04 -2.02 -4.83
C ASN A 286 -2.79 -1.15 -4.91
N GLY A 287 -1.61 -1.77 -4.88
CA GLY A 287 -0.34 -1.09 -5.05
C GLY A 287 -0.05 -0.85 -6.53
N GLN A 288 0.18 0.40 -6.89
CA GLN A 288 0.48 0.85 -8.24
C GLN A 288 1.95 1.17 -8.38
N ALA A 289 2.56 0.86 -9.53
CA ALA A 289 3.92 1.24 -9.85
C ALA A 289 4.05 1.65 -11.33
N ALA A 290 4.85 2.69 -11.54
CA ALA A 290 5.31 3.11 -12.85
C ALA A 290 6.80 2.75 -12.99
N VAL A 291 7.13 1.93 -13.96
CA VAL A 291 8.45 1.30 -14.10
C VAL A 291 9.12 1.77 -15.38
N ASP A 292 10.31 2.37 -15.27
CA ASP A 292 11.13 2.78 -16.42
C ASP A 292 11.74 1.57 -17.13
N ALA A 293 11.80 1.64 -18.47
CA ALA A 293 12.24 0.55 -19.31
C ALA A 293 13.76 0.30 -19.26
N THR A 294 14.58 1.25 -18.80
CA THR A 294 16.02 1.17 -18.86
C THR A 294 16.59 0.08 -17.93
N ALA A 295 16.24 0.16 -16.65
CA ALA A 295 16.74 -0.76 -15.63
C ALA A 295 15.63 -1.27 -14.68
N GLN A 296 14.36 -1.15 -15.06
CA GLN A 296 13.22 -1.53 -14.24
C GLN A 296 13.15 -0.78 -12.90
N VAL A 297 13.59 0.47 -12.87
CA VAL A 297 13.47 1.36 -11.71
C VAL A 297 12.03 1.84 -11.60
N ILE A 298 11.47 1.83 -10.39
CA ILE A 298 10.15 2.41 -10.10
C ILE A 298 10.31 3.93 -10.04
N VAL A 299 9.70 4.66 -10.98
CA VAL A 299 9.79 6.13 -11.09
C VAL A 299 8.65 6.85 -10.39
N ALA A 300 7.53 6.17 -10.17
CA ALA A 300 6.43 6.63 -9.33
C ALA A 300 5.63 5.43 -8.79
N HIS A 301 4.99 5.63 -7.66
CA HIS A 301 4.12 4.65 -7.05
C HIS A 301 2.91 5.32 -6.39
N SER A 302 1.86 4.58 -6.17
CA SER A 302 0.71 4.98 -5.37
C SER A 302 0.03 3.75 -4.76
N LEU A 303 -0.82 3.98 -3.77
CA LEU A 303 -1.65 2.95 -3.18
C LEU A 303 -3.12 3.36 -3.25
N SER A 304 -3.97 2.44 -3.65
CA SER A 304 -5.41 2.65 -3.68
C SER A 304 -6.15 1.56 -2.92
N ASN A 305 -7.25 1.91 -2.31
CA ASN A 305 -8.21 0.95 -1.78
C ASN A 305 -9.30 0.58 -2.81
N SER A 306 -9.22 1.10 -4.02
CA SER A 306 -10.09 0.72 -5.13
C SER A 306 -9.50 -0.46 -5.91
N PRO A 307 -10.31 -1.46 -6.28
CA PRO A 307 -9.87 -2.52 -7.19
C PRO A 307 -9.65 -2.04 -8.63
N ALA A 308 -10.20 -0.87 -9.01
CA ALA A 308 -10.10 -0.29 -10.34
C ALA A 308 -8.77 0.46 -10.52
N ASP A 309 -8.11 0.26 -11.67
CA ASP A 309 -6.83 0.86 -12.00
C ASP A 309 -6.97 2.18 -12.78
N ALA A 310 -8.09 2.37 -13.51
CA ALA A 310 -8.31 3.56 -14.35
C ALA A 310 -8.12 4.90 -13.61
N PRO A 311 -8.62 5.12 -12.38
CA PRO A 311 -8.42 6.37 -11.66
C PRO A 311 -6.95 6.66 -11.28
N CYS A 312 -6.08 5.63 -11.32
CA CYS A 312 -4.69 5.76 -10.90
C CYS A 312 -3.75 6.27 -12.01
N LEU A 313 -4.15 6.22 -13.28
CA LEU A 313 -3.27 6.52 -14.41
C LEU A 313 -2.77 7.97 -14.39
N VAL A 314 -3.68 8.93 -14.36
CA VAL A 314 -3.34 10.36 -14.41
C VAL A 314 -2.54 10.78 -13.18
N PRO A 315 -2.97 10.50 -11.92
CA PRO A 315 -2.19 10.82 -10.74
C PRO A 315 -0.79 10.21 -10.73
N LEU A 316 -0.63 8.98 -11.24
CA LEU A 316 0.66 8.30 -11.30
C LEU A 316 1.57 8.93 -12.37
N THR A 317 1.01 9.32 -13.51
CA THR A 317 1.72 10.05 -14.57
C THR A 317 2.21 11.42 -14.06
N ASP A 318 1.36 12.14 -13.36
CA ASP A 318 1.71 13.44 -12.76
C ASP A 318 2.77 13.28 -11.64
N ALA A 319 2.73 12.15 -10.91
CA ALA A 319 3.78 11.82 -9.93
C ALA A 319 5.14 11.59 -10.60
N ILE A 320 5.20 10.96 -11.77
CA ILE A 320 6.46 10.85 -12.53
C ILE A 320 7.03 12.24 -12.82
N LYS A 321 6.20 13.15 -13.33
CA LYS A 321 6.62 14.54 -13.64
C LYS A 321 7.12 15.28 -12.38
N ARG A 322 6.41 15.15 -11.25
CA ARG A 322 6.84 15.75 -9.98
C ARG A 322 8.17 15.18 -9.48
N ASN A 323 8.36 13.88 -9.57
CA ASN A 323 9.55 13.19 -9.05
C ASN A 323 10.79 13.46 -9.92
N MET A 324 10.62 13.57 -11.25
CA MET A 324 11.71 13.60 -12.23
C MET A 324 11.86 14.95 -12.96
N GLY A 325 10.94 15.90 -12.75
CA GLY A 325 10.90 17.19 -13.44
C GLY A 325 10.46 17.11 -14.91
N LYS A 326 10.24 15.91 -15.47
CA LYS A 326 9.85 15.69 -16.86
C LYS A 326 8.87 14.52 -17.00
N SER A 327 8.05 14.55 -18.04
CA SER A 327 7.14 13.47 -18.39
C SER A 327 7.85 12.37 -19.20
N PRO A 328 7.38 11.12 -19.14
CA PRO A 328 7.85 10.08 -20.04
C PRO A 328 7.39 10.32 -21.47
N LYS A 329 8.18 9.87 -22.47
CA LYS A 329 7.78 9.97 -23.89
C LYS A 329 6.64 9.00 -24.22
N GLU A 330 6.67 7.82 -23.63
CA GLU A 330 5.72 6.75 -23.90
C GLU A 330 5.25 6.11 -22.61
N ILE A 331 3.98 5.72 -22.55
CA ILE A 331 3.38 4.96 -21.46
C ILE A 331 2.68 3.72 -22.01
N SER A 332 2.92 2.57 -21.38
CA SER A 332 2.12 1.36 -21.58
C SER A 332 1.40 0.95 -20.30
N ALA A 333 0.16 0.48 -20.44
CA ALA A 333 -0.64 -0.02 -19.32
C ALA A 333 -1.65 -1.08 -19.79
N ASP A 334 -2.25 -1.81 -18.85
CA ASP A 334 -3.25 -2.82 -19.17
C ASP A 334 -4.63 -2.22 -19.48
N ALA A 335 -5.59 -3.10 -19.80
CA ALA A 335 -6.95 -2.69 -20.15
C ALA A 335 -7.70 -2.05 -18.96
N GLY A 336 -7.29 -2.31 -17.73
CA GLY A 336 -7.86 -1.71 -16.54
C GLY A 336 -7.69 -0.20 -16.46
N TYR A 337 -6.69 0.33 -17.16
CA TYR A 337 -6.43 1.79 -17.22
C TYR A 337 -7.11 2.49 -18.40
N CYS A 338 -7.70 1.74 -19.33
CA CYS A 338 -8.26 2.32 -20.55
C CYS A 338 -9.60 3.01 -20.29
N SER A 339 -9.63 4.32 -20.49
CA SER A 339 -10.84 5.15 -20.57
C SER A 339 -10.63 6.30 -21.54
N GLU A 340 -11.71 6.85 -22.12
CA GLU A 340 -11.60 8.03 -22.99
C GLU A 340 -10.91 9.19 -22.28
N ALA A 341 -11.29 9.45 -21.01
CA ALA A 341 -10.70 10.51 -20.21
C ALA A 341 -9.18 10.30 -20.00
N ASN A 342 -8.74 9.07 -19.70
CA ASN A 342 -7.33 8.77 -19.53
C ASN A 342 -6.54 8.94 -20.83
N LEU A 343 -7.11 8.50 -21.95
CA LEU A 343 -6.47 8.66 -23.27
C LEU A 343 -6.38 10.13 -23.68
N ALA A 344 -7.42 10.93 -23.43
CA ALA A 344 -7.40 12.37 -23.63
C ALA A 344 -6.33 13.04 -22.74
N ALA A 345 -6.31 12.73 -21.45
CA ALA A 345 -5.35 13.29 -20.51
C ALA A 345 -3.88 12.98 -20.87
N LEU A 346 -3.58 11.79 -21.43
CA LEU A 346 -2.24 11.48 -21.92
C LEU A 346 -1.91 12.24 -23.21
N LYS A 347 -2.90 12.41 -24.11
CA LYS A 347 -2.73 13.20 -25.33
C LYS A 347 -2.43 14.66 -25.00
N ASP A 348 -3.16 15.26 -24.07
CA ASP A 348 -2.94 16.65 -23.62
C ASP A 348 -1.56 16.87 -22.97
N ARG A 349 -0.98 15.80 -22.44
CA ARG A 349 0.40 15.79 -21.89
C ARG A 349 1.48 15.41 -22.90
N GLU A 350 1.09 15.28 -24.19
CA GLU A 350 1.98 14.86 -25.28
C GLU A 350 2.67 13.51 -25.05
N ILE A 351 2.02 12.60 -24.31
CA ILE A 351 2.55 11.28 -23.99
C ILE A 351 1.95 10.23 -24.94
N SER A 352 2.81 9.51 -25.63
CA SER A 352 2.38 8.44 -26.53
C SER A 352 1.90 7.22 -25.75
N ALA A 353 0.59 6.97 -25.76
CA ALA A 353 -0.04 5.88 -25.03
C ALA A 353 -0.01 4.55 -25.80
N TYR A 354 0.16 3.43 -25.08
CA TYR A 354 0.03 2.04 -25.53
C TYR A 354 -0.79 1.27 -24.49
N ILE A 355 -2.11 1.46 -24.45
CA ILE A 355 -3.01 0.91 -23.46
C ILE A 355 -3.96 -0.09 -24.12
N ALA A 356 -4.04 -1.33 -23.59
CA ALA A 356 -4.99 -2.30 -24.11
C ALA A 356 -6.43 -1.80 -23.94
N THR A 357 -7.25 -1.99 -24.97
CA THR A 357 -8.65 -1.52 -24.99
C THR A 357 -9.66 -2.58 -24.53
N GLY A 358 -9.19 -3.70 -23.98
CA GLY A 358 -10.01 -4.84 -23.60
C GLY A 358 -10.54 -5.62 -24.82
N GLN A 359 -11.00 -6.84 -24.60
CA GLN A 359 -11.81 -7.56 -25.57
C GLN A 359 -13.23 -6.98 -25.53
N ALA A 360 -13.78 -6.62 -26.68
CA ALA A 360 -15.19 -6.32 -26.79
C ALA A 360 -15.95 -7.59 -26.35
N LYS A 361 -16.56 -7.58 -25.17
CA LYS A 361 -17.57 -8.59 -24.84
C LYS A 361 -18.60 -8.48 -25.94
N ARG A 362 -18.76 -9.53 -26.74
CA ARG A 362 -19.65 -9.74 -27.90
C ARG A 362 -20.19 -8.43 -28.50
N PRO A 363 -19.96 -8.12 -29.78
CA PRO A 363 -20.59 -6.98 -30.39
C PRO A 363 -22.12 -7.16 -30.27
N THR A 364 -22.71 -6.43 -29.36
CA THR A 364 -24.16 -6.24 -29.37
C THR A 364 -24.44 -5.52 -30.68
N ILE A 365 -25.28 -6.08 -31.53
CA ILE A 365 -25.71 -5.48 -32.78
C ILE A 365 -26.12 -4.03 -32.44
N GLY A 366 -25.37 -3.02 -32.98
CA GLY A 366 -25.57 -1.60 -32.68
C GLY A 366 -24.82 -1.00 -31.50
N GLY A 367 -23.99 -1.76 -30.74
CA GLY A 367 -23.21 -1.25 -29.60
C GLY A 367 -21.94 -0.52 -30.04
N LYS A 368 -21.81 0.77 -29.70
CA LYS A 368 -20.57 1.54 -29.90
C LYS A 368 -19.46 0.93 -29.08
N VAL A 369 -18.44 0.40 -29.74
CA VAL A 369 -17.27 -0.25 -29.13
C VAL A 369 -16.26 0.81 -28.70
N GLY A 370 -16.51 1.52 -27.61
CA GLY A 370 -15.65 2.58 -27.08
C GLY A 370 -15.77 3.90 -27.87
N GLY A 371 -15.31 4.99 -27.28
CA GLY A 371 -15.25 6.30 -27.93
C GLY A 371 -14.15 6.40 -28.98
N PRO A 372 -13.96 7.56 -29.59
CA PRO A 372 -13.04 7.77 -30.72
C PRO A 372 -11.58 7.50 -30.35
N LEU A 373 -11.14 7.91 -29.15
CA LEU A 373 -9.75 7.68 -28.70
C LEU A 373 -9.49 6.20 -28.40
N THR A 374 -10.44 5.50 -27.80
CA THR A 374 -10.34 4.04 -27.58
C THR A 374 -10.26 3.29 -28.92
N GLN A 375 -11.04 3.69 -29.92
CA GLN A 375 -11.00 3.11 -31.26
C GLN A 375 -9.66 3.40 -31.95
N ALA A 376 -9.15 4.62 -31.87
CA ALA A 376 -7.82 4.99 -32.38
C ALA A 376 -6.72 4.18 -31.72
N MET A 377 -6.77 4.00 -30.39
CA MET A 377 -5.84 3.18 -29.62
C MET A 377 -5.89 1.71 -30.08
N ARG A 378 -7.07 1.16 -30.28
CA ARG A 378 -7.24 -0.21 -30.79
C ARG A 378 -6.60 -0.39 -32.16
N ARG A 379 -6.79 0.57 -33.09
CA ARG A 379 -6.14 0.57 -34.40
C ARG A 379 -4.62 0.65 -34.26
N LYS A 380 -4.11 1.57 -33.42
CA LYS A 380 -2.66 1.73 -33.14
C LYS A 380 -2.04 0.41 -32.68
N LEU A 381 -2.66 -0.27 -31.72
CA LEU A 381 -2.15 -1.54 -31.20
C LEU A 381 -2.23 -2.67 -32.21
N LYS A 382 -3.30 -2.72 -33.03
CA LYS A 382 -3.47 -3.72 -34.09
C LYS A 382 -2.43 -3.56 -35.21
N LEU A 383 -2.20 -2.33 -35.66
CA LEU A 383 -1.19 -2.01 -36.68
C LEU A 383 0.23 -2.31 -36.20
N GLY A 384 0.54 -2.05 -34.91
CA GLY A 384 1.83 -2.36 -34.33
C GLY A 384 2.09 -3.87 -34.17
N GLY A 385 1.03 -4.66 -34.03
CA GLY A 385 1.11 -6.11 -33.86
C GLY A 385 2.15 -6.54 -32.83
N HIS A 386 3.00 -7.52 -33.18
CA HIS A 386 4.09 -8.02 -32.35
C HIS A 386 5.23 -7.00 -32.14
N ARG A 387 5.34 -5.96 -32.98
CA ARG A 387 6.32 -4.87 -32.83
C ARG A 387 5.80 -3.74 -31.92
N SER A 388 4.55 -3.82 -31.46
CA SER A 388 3.97 -2.79 -30.57
C SER A 388 4.76 -2.66 -29.28
N ARG A 389 5.03 -1.43 -28.86
CA ARG A 389 5.62 -1.09 -27.56
C ARG A 389 4.76 -1.56 -26.38
N TYR A 390 3.50 -1.91 -26.62
CA TYR A 390 2.59 -2.48 -25.63
C TYR A 390 3.16 -3.75 -24.97
N ARG A 391 3.94 -4.56 -25.68
CA ARG A 391 4.56 -5.78 -25.11
C ARG A 391 5.48 -5.52 -23.92
N LEU A 392 6.08 -4.32 -23.86
CA LEU A 392 6.96 -3.90 -22.76
C LEU A 392 6.24 -3.90 -21.42
N ARG A 393 4.92 -3.75 -21.43
CA ARG A 393 4.10 -3.86 -20.21
C ARG A 393 4.35 -5.17 -19.45
N LYS A 394 4.43 -6.31 -20.13
CA LYS A 394 4.72 -7.59 -19.48
C LYS A 394 6.18 -7.72 -19.02
N GLN A 395 7.09 -7.12 -19.76
CA GLN A 395 8.53 -7.23 -19.52
C GLN A 395 9.04 -6.31 -18.41
N LEU A 396 8.28 -5.29 -18.02
CA LEU A 396 8.72 -4.28 -17.06
C LEU A 396 8.05 -4.43 -15.68
N PRO A 397 6.74 -4.22 -15.48
CA PRO A 397 6.14 -4.31 -14.16
C PRO A 397 6.02 -5.75 -13.62
N GLU A 398 5.73 -6.74 -14.49
CA GLU A 398 5.54 -8.12 -14.03
C GLU A 398 6.79 -8.68 -13.32
N PRO A 399 8.03 -8.54 -13.85
CA PRO A 399 9.24 -8.93 -13.13
C PRO A 399 9.46 -8.12 -11.86
N VAL A 400 9.16 -6.82 -11.85
CA VAL A 400 9.27 -5.97 -10.65
C VAL A 400 8.34 -6.48 -9.55
N PHE A 401 7.08 -6.74 -9.85
CA PHE A 401 6.16 -7.33 -8.88
C PHE A 401 6.53 -8.76 -8.50
N GLY A 402 7.13 -9.53 -9.41
CA GLY A 402 7.73 -10.83 -9.12
C GLY A 402 8.85 -10.73 -8.08
N GLN A 403 9.78 -9.81 -8.27
CA GLN A 403 10.86 -9.54 -7.32
C GLN A 403 10.33 -9.09 -5.95
N ILE A 404 9.33 -8.22 -5.92
CA ILE A 404 8.70 -7.76 -4.66
C ILE A 404 7.97 -8.90 -3.97
N LYS A 405 7.09 -9.63 -4.68
CA LYS A 405 6.20 -10.62 -4.07
C LYS A 405 6.84 -12.00 -3.84
N GLN A 406 7.70 -12.45 -4.74
CA GLN A 406 8.30 -13.78 -4.66
C GLN A 406 9.67 -13.74 -4.02
N ALA A 407 10.62 -12.98 -4.58
CA ALA A 407 11.98 -12.97 -4.08
C ALA A 407 12.08 -12.33 -2.68
N ARG A 408 11.38 -11.21 -2.45
CA ARG A 408 11.40 -10.53 -1.14
C ARG A 408 10.21 -10.89 -0.24
N GLY A 409 9.25 -11.69 -0.70
CA GLY A 409 8.18 -12.22 0.12
C GLY A 409 7.12 -11.21 0.57
N VAL A 410 6.95 -10.07 -0.09
CA VAL A 410 5.89 -9.09 0.22
C VAL A 410 4.53 -9.63 -0.22
N ARG A 411 3.91 -10.41 0.62
CA ARG A 411 2.56 -10.99 0.37
C ARG A 411 1.45 -10.24 1.07
N GLN A 412 1.80 -9.51 2.15
CA GLN A 412 0.86 -8.83 3.01
C GLN A 412 1.53 -7.60 3.62
N PHE A 413 0.78 -6.49 3.75
CA PHE A 413 1.20 -5.33 4.52
C PHE A 413 1.20 -5.63 6.02
N LEU A 414 2.08 -4.98 6.75
CA LEU A 414 2.16 -5.09 8.21
C LEU A 414 1.37 -3.99 8.91
N LEU A 415 1.26 -2.82 8.29
CA LEU A 415 0.53 -1.68 8.80
C LEU A 415 -0.95 -1.74 8.42
N ARG A 416 -1.77 -0.89 9.03
CA ARG A 416 -3.21 -0.76 8.80
C ARG A 416 -3.57 0.69 8.56
N GLY A 417 -4.64 0.92 7.78
CA GLY A 417 -5.07 2.24 7.35
C GLY A 417 -4.31 2.71 6.10
N LEU A 418 -5.04 3.33 5.17
CA LEU A 418 -4.53 3.69 3.84
C LEU A 418 -3.27 4.57 3.92
N ASP A 419 -3.27 5.57 4.79
CA ASP A 419 -2.15 6.49 4.99
C ASP A 419 -0.86 5.75 5.37
N LYS A 420 -0.90 4.91 6.41
CA LYS A 420 0.29 4.18 6.87
C LYS A 420 0.76 3.13 5.87
N VAL A 421 -0.19 2.43 5.24
CA VAL A 421 0.12 1.40 4.23
C VAL A 421 0.70 2.01 2.97
N GLN A 422 0.30 3.24 2.59
CA GLN A 422 0.90 3.98 1.48
C GLN A 422 2.39 4.23 1.72
N HIS A 423 2.77 4.62 2.92
CA HIS A 423 4.17 4.81 3.29
C HIS A 423 4.95 3.49 3.34
N GLU A 424 4.31 2.40 3.81
CA GLU A 424 4.91 1.07 3.77
C GLU A 424 5.17 0.62 2.32
N TRP A 425 4.22 0.90 1.40
CA TRP A 425 4.41 0.65 -0.03
C TRP A 425 5.58 1.45 -0.60
N SER A 426 5.75 2.71 -0.18
CA SER A 426 6.91 3.53 -0.56
C SER A 426 8.23 2.88 -0.13
N LEU A 427 8.35 2.39 1.11
CA LEU A 427 9.55 1.70 1.60
C LEU A 427 9.87 0.44 0.77
N ILE A 428 8.86 -0.30 0.37
CA ILE A 428 9.02 -1.47 -0.51
C ILE A 428 9.55 -1.06 -1.89
N CYS A 429 9.05 0.05 -2.45
CA CYS A 429 9.53 0.61 -3.71
C CYS A 429 10.96 1.15 -3.59
N ILE A 430 11.31 1.80 -2.48
CA ILE A 430 12.69 2.24 -2.18
C ILE A 430 13.64 1.04 -2.17
N ALA A 431 13.29 -0.02 -1.44
CA ALA A 431 14.09 -1.23 -1.37
C ALA A 431 14.30 -1.89 -2.75
N HIS A 432 13.30 -1.83 -3.63
CA HIS A 432 13.45 -2.27 -5.02
C HIS A 432 14.46 -1.41 -5.77
N ASN A 433 14.34 -0.10 -5.71
CA ASN A 433 15.23 0.82 -6.41
C ASN A 433 16.66 0.74 -5.88
N LEU A 434 16.85 0.59 -4.56
CA LEU A 434 18.18 0.36 -3.96
C LEU A 434 18.84 -0.91 -4.49
N THR A 435 18.07 -1.99 -4.67
CA THR A 435 18.60 -3.23 -5.27
C THR A 435 19.03 -3.02 -6.72
N LYS A 436 18.30 -2.19 -7.49
CA LYS A 436 18.67 -1.86 -8.87
C LYS A 436 19.91 -0.97 -8.92
N LEU A 437 20.00 -0.01 -8.02
CA LEU A 437 21.14 0.89 -7.91
C LEU A 437 22.41 0.12 -7.53
N TYR A 438 22.32 -0.77 -6.54
CA TYR A 438 23.44 -1.65 -6.15
C TYR A 438 23.90 -2.56 -7.29
N ALA A 439 22.98 -3.13 -8.06
CA ALA A 439 23.33 -4.05 -9.16
C ALA A 439 23.96 -3.33 -10.37
N ALA A 440 23.98 -2.02 -10.40
CA ALA A 440 24.53 -1.21 -11.49
C ALA A 440 25.92 -0.61 -11.17
N GLY A 441 26.32 -0.62 -9.89
CA GLY A 441 27.66 -0.20 -9.43
C GLY A 441 28.52 -1.38 -9.10
#